data_1c91bfd88063382ffb4815055ae4c259
#
_entry.id   1c91bfd88063382ffb4815055ae4c259
#
_cell.length_a   1.000
_cell.length_b   1.000
_cell.length_c   1.000
_cell.angle_alpha   90.00
_cell.angle_beta   90.00
_cell.angle_gamma   90.00
#
_symmetry.space_group_name_H-M   'P 1'
#
loop_
_entity.id
_entity.type
_entity.pdbx_description
1 polymer ?
#
loop_
_entity_poly.entity_id
_entity_poly.type
_entity_poly.pdbx_seq_one_letter_code
_entity_poly.pdbx_strand_id
1 'polypeptide(L)'
;MRRAERLFQIIQILRRSKRHPIRAGDIAEELETSLRTVYRDIAQLTAERVPIRGEAGIGYILEDGFDMPPLMLTADEIEAAMLGAQWVMGRGDEALVRAARDLVAKIGAVVPAHLKPLALDSTLHSPNWKRIESDSVDMARVRASIHAQTKIRIAYSDEQGRETERMIWPIAVSYWDMVRVVVAWCELRKAFRSFRTDRVRAADFTAERYPIPRTRLTAQWKKEMQSEVERGNTKKRLEARQARA
;
A
#
# COMPACT_ATOMS: atom_id res chain seq x y z
N MET A 1 -14.19 -5.29 -30.99
CA MET A 1 -13.83 -5.35 -29.55
C MET A 1 -14.82 -6.25 -28.82
N ARG A 2 -14.34 -7.14 -27.92
CA ARG A 2 -15.22 -8.03 -27.12
C ARG A 2 -15.95 -7.20 -26.06
N ARG A 3 -17.15 -7.65 -25.62
CA ARG A 3 -17.99 -6.90 -24.66
C ARG A 3 -17.27 -6.63 -23.33
N ALA A 4 -16.62 -7.64 -22.74
CA ALA A 4 -15.89 -7.49 -21.48
C ALA A 4 -14.75 -6.45 -21.57
N GLU A 5 -14.02 -6.47 -22.66
CA GLU A 5 -12.95 -5.52 -22.95
C GLU A 5 -13.50 -4.09 -23.05
N ARG A 6 -14.66 -3.90 -23.69
CA ARG A 6 -15.30 -2.60 -23.81
C ARG A 6 -15.80 -2.07 -22.46
N LEU A 7 -16.39 -2.90 -21.61
CA LEU A 7 -16.79 -2.53 -20.25
C LEU A 7 -15.58 -2.05 -19.43
N PHE A 8 -14.46 -2.75 -19.54
CA PHE A 8 -13.23 -2.35 -18.91
C PHE A 8 -12.71 -1.00 -19.42
N GLN A 9 -12.72 -0.79 -20.73
CA GLN A 9 -12.30 0.47 -21.34
C GLN A 9 -13.16 1.65 -20.88
N ILE A 10 -14.48 1.47 -20.75
CA ILE A 10 -15.37 2.51 -20.22
C ILE A 10 -14.94 2.92 -18.79
N ILE A 11 -14.66 1.97 -17.93
CA ILE A 11 -14.18 2.25 -16.57
C ILE A 11 -12.85 3.04 -16.61
N GLN A 12 -11.92 2.66 -17.48
CA GLN A 12 -10.64 3.37 -17.63
C GLN A 12 -10.81 4.82 -18.14
N ILE A 13 -11.71 5.03 -19.10
CA ILE A 13 -12.03 6.36 -19.64
C ILE A 13 -12.58 7.23 -18.49
N LEU A 14 -13.59 6.75 -17.77
CA LEU A 14 -14.18 7.48 -16.66
C LEU A 14 -13.16 7.78 -15.54
N ARG A 15 -12.24 6.85 -15.27
CA ARG A 15 -11.17 7.03 -14.26
C ARG A 15 -10.17 8.12 -14.65
N ARG A 16 -9.76 8.19 -15.93
CA ARG A 16 -8.81 9.20 -16.42
C ARG A 16 -9.36 10.61 -16.30
N SER A 17 -10.66 10.79 -16.31
CA SER A 17 -11.31 12.10 -16.28
C SER A 17 -11.19 12.85 -14.94
N LYS A 18 -10.64 12.23 -13.89
CA LYS A 18 -10.42 12.84 -12.56
C LYS A 18 -11.66 13.61 -12.06
N ARG A 19 -12.84 12.99 -12.12
CA ARG A 19 -14.14 13.54 -11.67
C ARG A 19 -14.78 14.59 -12.62
N HIS A 20 -14.26 14.79 -13.82
CA HIS A 20 -14.99 15.58 -14.81
C HIS A 20 -15.99 14.68 -15.55
N PRO A 21 -17.26 15.11 -15.70
CA PRO A 21 -18.23 14.31 -16.44
C PRO A 21 -17.80 14.12 -17.90
N ILE A 22 -17.78 12.86 -18.35
CA ILE A 22 -17.54 12.51 -19.76
C ILE A 22 -18.88 12.17 -20.40
N ARG A 23 -19.17 12.76 -21.56
CA ARG A 23 -20.39 12.48 -22.30
C ARG A 23 -20.34 11.09 -22.94
N ALA A 24 -21.48 10.42 -23.01
CA ALA A 24 -21.55 9.11 -23.66
C ALA A 24 -21.12 9.15 -25.13
N GLY A 25 -21.26 10.32 -25.80
CA GLY A 25 -20.76 10.55 -27.15
C GLY A 25 -19.23 10.44 -27.24
N ASP A 26 -18.52 11.07 -26.32
CA ASP A 26 -17.05 11.05 -26.28
C ASP A 26 -16.53 9.64 -26.03
N ILE A 27 -17.22 8.89 -25.17
CA ILE A 27 -16.91 7.46 -24.92
C ILE A 27 -17.18 6.62 -26.17
N ALA A 28 -18.29 6.89 -26.87
CA ALA A 28 -18.65 6.17 -28.08
C ALA A 28 -17.63 6.41 -29.21
N GLU A 29 -17.15 7.63 -29.35
CA GLU A 29 -16.12 8.02 -30.32
C GLU A 29 -14.78 7.33 -29.98
N GLU A 30 -14.31 7.43 -28.73
CA GLU A 30 -13.04 6.81 -28.31
C GLU A 30 -13.04 5.28 -28.47
N LEU A 31 -14.20 4.64 -28.26
CA LEU A 31 -14.33 3.17 -28.35
C LEU A 31 -14.82 2.67 -29.72
N GLU A 32 -14.96 3.56 -30.70
CA GLU A 32 -15.46 3.27 -32.04
C GLU A 32 -16.76 2.45 -31.99
N THR A 33 -17.72 2.83 -31.13
CA THR A 33 -18.97 2.11 -30.91
C THR A 33 -20.19 3.04 -30.99
N SER A 34 -21.39 2.45 -30.99
CA SER A 34 -22.62 3.29 -31.01
C SER A 34 -22.95 3.85 -29.63
N LEU A 35 -23.53 5.04 -29.60
CA LEU A 35 -24.04 5.69 -28.39
C LEU A 35 -25.01 4.77 -27.60
N ARG A 36 -25.87 4.02 -28.29
CA ARG A 36 -26.78 3.04 -27.70
C ARG A 36 -26.03 1.92 -26.97
N THR A 37 -24.89 1.49 -27.51
CA THR A 37 -24.04 0.47 -26.89
C THR A 37 -23.43 1.00 -25.60
N VAL A 38 -22.92 2.25 -25.61
CA VAL A 38 -22.36 2.89 -24.41
C VAL A 38 -23.39 3.00 -23.29
N TYR A 39 -24.60 3.47 -23.58
CA TYR A 39 -25.66 3.52 -22.56
C TYR A 39 -25.99 2.16 -21.97
N ARG A 40 -26.10 1.14 -22.80
CA ARG A 40 -26.37 -0.21 -22.33
C ARG A 40 -25.22 -0.76 -21.46
N ASP A 41 -23.99 -0.49 -21.84
CA ASP A 41 -22.81 -0.95 -21.11
C ASP A 41 -22.66 -0.20 -19.78
N ILE A 42 -22.94 1.11 -19.73
CA ILE A 42 -22.96 1.89 -18.48
C ILE A 42 -24.07 1.38 -17.54
N ALA A 43 -25.27 1.13 -18.07
CA ALA A 43 -26.36 0.57 -17.27
C ALA A 43 -26.00 -0.80 -16.68
N GLN A 44 -25.28 -1.65 -17.44
CA GLN A 44 -24.80 -2.92 -16.93
C GLN A 44 -23.73 -2.72 -15.82
N LEU A 45 -22.74 -1.85 -16.04
CA LEU A 45 -21.72 -1.56 -15.02
C LEU A 45 -22.37 -1.05 -13.72
N THR A 46 -23.37 -0.19 -13.83
CA THR A 46 -24.14 0.30 -12.67
C THR A 46 -24.89 -0.83 -11.96
N ALA A 47 -25.52 -1.73 -12.73
CA ALA A 47 -26.17 -2.92 -12.18
C ALA A 47 -25.18 -3.88 -11.47
N GLU A 48 -23.94 -3.94 -11.93
CA GLU A 48 -22.82 -4.66 -11.32
C GLU A 48 -22.15 -3.88 -10.17
N ARG A 49 -22.82 -2.83 -9.67
CA ARG A 49 -22.38 -1.98 -8.54
C ARG A 49 -21.11 -1.18 -8.80
N VAL A 50 -20.75 -0.93 -10.06
CA VAL A 50 -19.73 0.07 -10.37
C VAL A 50 -20.32 1.45 -10.05
N PRO A 51 -19.71 2.27 -9.19
CA PRO A 51 -20.28 3.55 -8.76
C PRO A 51 -20.12 4.61 -9.85
N ILE A 52 -20.87 4.44 -10.93
CA ILE A 52 -20.98 5.43 -12.01
C ILE A 52 -22.17 6.31 -11.69
N ARG A 53 -21.90 7.62 -11.58
CA ARG A 53 -22.92 8.65 -11.43
C ARG A 53 -23.01 9.49 -12.68
N GLY A 54 -24.21 9.84 -13.06
CA GLY A 54 -24.45 10.73 -14.20
C GLY A 54 -25.73 10.38 -14.95
N GLU A 55 -26.05 11.23 -15.91
CA GLU A 55 -27.27 11.13 -16.73
C GLU A 55 -26.95 11.32 -18.21
N ALA A 56 -27.82 10.77 -19.04
CA ALA A 56 -27.75 10.96 -20.47
C ALA A 56 -27.81 12.49 -20.84
N GLY A 57 -26.85 12.93 -21.66
CA GLY A 57 -26.74 14.34 -22.05
C GLY A 57 -25.87 15.20 -21.14
N ILE A 58 -25.75 14.89 -19.86
CA ILE A 58 -24.89 15.61 -18.90
C ILE A 58 -23.49 15.03 -18.90
N GLY A 59 -23.38 13.72 -18.80
CA GLY A 59 -22.14 12.96 -18.72
C GLY A 59 -22.08 12.04 -17.52
N TYR A 60 -21.04 11.22 -17.46
CA TYR A 60 -20.83 10.17 -16.47
C TYR A 60 -19.51 10.39 -15.77
N ILE A 61 -19.48 10.14 -14.45
CA ILE A 61 -18.27 10.14 -13.62
C ILE A 61 -18.20 8.81 -12.86
N LEU A 62 -16.99 8.36 -12.57
CA LEU A 62 -16.73 7.30 -11.63
C LEU A 62 -16.51 7.92 -10.25
N GLU A 63 -17.35 7.55 -9.26
CA GLU A 63 -17.20 8.04 -7.88
C GLU A 63 -16.00 7.39 -7.18
N ASP A 64 -15.51 8.04 -6.13
CA ASP A 64 -14.42 7.48 -5.30
C ASP A 64 -14.91 6.24 -4.53
N GLY A 65 -13.95 5.37 -4.19
CA GLY A 65 -14.23 4.17 -3.39
C GLY A 65 -14.59 2.93 -4.21
N PHE A 66 -14.49 3.01 -5.55
CA PHE A 66 -14.57 1.82 -6.38
C PHE A 66 -13.31 0.98 -6.16
N ASP A 67 -13.49 -0.09 -5.41
CA ASP A 67 -12.47 -1.13 -5.26
C ASP A 67 -12.10 -1.67 -6.64
N MET A 68 -10.82 -1.74 -6.88
CA MET A 68 -10.14 -1.96 -8.17
C MET A 68 -10.96 -2.74 -9.22
N PRO A 69 -10.94 -2.30 -10.50
CA PRO A 69 -11.58 -3.06 -11.58
C PRO A 69 -10.95 -4.44 -11.70
N PRO A 70 -11.58 -5.39 -12.43
CA PRO A 70 -11.00 -6.69 -12.70
C PRO A 70 -9.56 -6.51 -13.18
N LEU A 71 -8.59 -6.94 -12.38
CA LEU A 71 -7.19 -6.99 -12.78
C LEU A 71 -7.05 -8.18 -13.72
N MET A 72 -6.69 -7.93 -14.98
CA MET A 72 -6.24 -8.98 -15.88
C MET A 72 -4.80 -9.32 -15.49
N LEU A 73 -4.64 -10.27 -14.58
CA LEU A 73 -3.32 -10.72 -14.13
C LEU A 73 -2.79 -11.80 -15.05
N THR A 74 -1.53 -11.70 -15.41
CA THR A 74 -0.76 -12.79 -16.03
C THR A 74 -0.42 -13.86 -15.00
N ALA A 75 0.04 -15.03 -15.45
CA ALA A 75 0.49 -16.10 -14.56
C ALA A 75 1.57 -15.63 -13.58
N ASP A 76 2.59 -14.93 -14.07
CA ASP A 76 3.70 -14.40 -13.26
C ASP A 76 3.22 -13.36 -12.23
N GLU A 77 2.25 -12.52 -12.59
CA GLU A 77 1.66 -11.54 -11.67
C GLU A 77 0.82 -12.21 -10.56
N ILE A 78 0.13 -13.32 -10.89
CA ILE A 78 -0.57 -14.13 -9.89
C ILE A 78 0.45 -14.75 -8.93
N GLU A 79 1.51 -15.38 -9.41
CA GLU A 79 2.56 -15.95 -8.56
C GLU A 79 3.23 -14.89 -7.67
N ALA A 80 3.55 -13.71 -8.22
CA ALA A 80 4.11 -12.60 -7.46
C ALA A 80 3.16 -12.11 -6.36
N ALA A 81 1.85 -11.99 -6.67
CA ALA A 81 0.84 -11.59 -5.70
C ALA A 81 0.68 -12.64 -4.58
N MET A 82 0.67 -13.93 -4.93
CA MET A 82 0.56 -15.05 -3.99
C MET A 82 1.79 -15.12 -3.06
N LEU A 83 3.01 -14.99 -3.61
CA LEU A 83 4.24 -14.93 -2.83
C LEU A 83 4.25 -13.72 -1.89
N GLY A 84 3.83 -12.55 -2.37
CA GLY A 84 3.70 -11.34 -1.55
C GLY A 84 2.67 -11.52 -0.42
N ALA A 85 1.52 -12.13 -0.70
CA ALA A 85 0.52 -12.44 0.31
C ALA A 85 1.05 -13.42 1.37
N GLN A 86 1.76 -14.48 0.97
CA GLN A 86 2.41 -15.41 1.90
C GLN A 86 3.44 -14.70 2.79
N TRP A 87 4.25 -13.83 2.21
CA TRP A 87 5.22 -13.03 2.97
C TRP A 87 4.51 -12.15 4.02
N VAL A 88 3.40 -11.50 3.65
CA VAL A 88 2.59 -10.70 4.57
C VAL A 88 1.93 -11.57 5.65
N MET A 89 1.41 -12.75 5.29
CA MET A 89 0.83 -13.68 6.28
C MET A 89 1.84 -14.14 7.32
N GLY A 90 3.11 -14.25 6.95
CA GLY A 90 4.18 -14.64 7.87
C GLY A 90 4.74 -13.48 8.72
N ARG A 91 4.62 -12.23 8.27
CA ARG A 91 5.32 -11.06 8.86
C ARG A 91 4.41 -9.88 9.16
N GLY A 92 3.21 -9.85 8.60
CA GLY A 92 2.25 -8.78 8.79
C GLY A 92 1.67 -8.76 10.20
N ASP A 93 1.18 -7.61 10.62
CA ASP A 93 0.29 -7.51 11.77
C ASP A 93 -1.07 -8.16 11.46
N GLU A 94 -1.87 -8.37 12.49
CA GLU A 94 -3.12 -9.12 12.40
C GLU A 94 -4.10 -8.60 11.34
N ALA A 95 -4.18 -7.27 11.16
CA ALA A 95 -5.05 -6.66 10.16
C ALA A 95 -4.54 -6.93 8.73
N LEU A 96 -3.22 -6.83 8.51
CA LEU A 96 -2.62 -7.15 7.21
C LEU A 96 -2.66 -8.64 6.91
N VAL A 97 -2.50 -9.51 7.91
CA VAL A 97 -2.63 -10.97 7.75
C VAL A 97 -4.05 -11.33 7.29
N ARG A 98 -5.08 -10.74 7.91
CA ARG A 98 -6.47 -10.93 7.46
C ARG A 98 -6.64 -10.46 6.02
N ALA A 99 -6.19 -9.24 5.70
CA ALA A 99 -6.28 -8.70 4.35
C ALA A 99 -5.55 -9.56 3.30
N ALA A 100 -4.40 -10.13 3.65
CA ALA A 100 -3.66 -11.04 2.77
C ALA A 100 -4.42 -12.35 2.51
N ARG A 101 -5.06 -12.92 3.53
CA ARG A 101 -5.93 -14.10 3.38
C ARG A 101 -7.12 -13.80 2.47
N ASP A 102 -7.77 -12.64 2.66
CA ASP A 102 -8.89 -12.22 1.84
C ASP A 102 -8.46 -12.00 0.38
N LEU A 103 -7.25 -11.44 0.15
CA LEU A 103 -6.69 -11.29 -1.18
C LEU A 103 -6.48 -12.65 -1.87
N VAL A 104 -5.87 -13.60 -1.17
CA VAL A 104 -5.68 -14.98 -1.68
C VAL A 104 -7.02 -15.62 -2.05
N ALA A 105 -8.02 -15.52 -1.16
CA ALA A 105 -9.35 -16.07 -1.41
C ALA A 105 -10.02 -15.41 -2.64
N LYS A 106 -9.92 -14.09 -2.79
CA LYS A 106 -10.46 -13.36 -3.93
C LYS A 106 -9.78 -13.76 -5.25
N ILE A 107 -8.44 -13.84 -5.26
CA ILE A 107 -7.70 -14.30 -6.44
C ILE A 107 -8.12 -15.72 -6.80
N GLY A 108 -8.12 -16.65 -5.84
CA GLY A 108 -8.48 -18.05 -6.06
C GLY A 108 -9.92 -18.25 -6.59
N ALA A 109 -10.86 -17.36 -6.23
CA ALA A 109 -12.24 -17.40 -6.70
C ALA A 109 -12.40 -16.99 -8.18
N VAL A 110 -11.54 -16.10 -8.71
CA VAL A 110 -11.67 -15.54 -10.06
C VAL A 110 -10.68 -16.10 -11.06
N VAL A 111 -9.64 -16.77 -10.60
CA VAL A 111 -8.60 -17.36 -11.44
C VAL A 111 -9.18 -18.48 -12.31
N PRO A 112 -8.92 -18.49 -13.65
CA PRO A 112 -9.30 -19.57 -14.54
C PRO A 112 -8.77 -20.94 -14.08
N ALA A 113 -9.48 -22.02 -14.40
CA ALA A 113 -9.15 -23.36 -13.91
C ALA A 113 -7.71 -23.80 -14.21
N HIS A 114 -7.15 -23.43 -15.38
CA HIS A 114 -5.78 -23.78 -15.79
C HIS A 114 -4.70 -23.03 -15.00
N LEU A 115 -5.02 -21.90 -14.33
CA LEU A 115 -4.11 -21.12 -13.49
C LEU A 115 -4.33 -21.36 -11.98
N LYS A 116 -5.37 -22.13 -11.60
CA LYS A 116 -5.63 -22.45 -10.19
C LYS A 116 -4.45 -23.08 -9.45
N PRO A 117 -3.66 -24.00 -10.06
CA PRO A 117 -2.48 -24.54 -9.39
C PRO A 117 -1.47 -23.45 -8.98
N LEU A 118 -1.28 -22.42 -9.80
CA LEU A 118 -0.38 -21.30 -9.46
C LEU A 118 -0.87 -20.48 -8.26
N ALA A 119 -2.19 -20.37 -8.10
CA ALA A 119 -2.79 -19.61 -7.00
C ALA A 119 -2.92 -20.43 -5.71
N LEU A 120 -3.16 -21.73 -5.79
CA LEU A 120 -3.46 -22.59 -4.63
C LEU A 120 -2.31 -23.49 -4.22
N ASP A 121 -1.51 -23.98 -5.18
CA ASP A 121 -0.37 -24.88 -4.98
C ASP A 121 0.93 -24.21 -5.46
N SER A 122 1.10 -22.93 -5.13
CA SER A 122 2.29 -22.17 -5.55
C SER A 122 3.60 -22.92 -5.23
N THR A 123 4.44 -23.05 -6.23
CA THR A 123 5.82 -23.59 -6.06
C THR A 123 6.72 -22.63 -5.33
N LEU A 124 6.30 -21.36 -5.18
CA LEU A 124 7.03 -20.31 -4.48
C LEU A 124 6.56 -20.24 -3.02
N HIS A 125 7.51 -20.35 -2.11
CA HIS A 125 7.23 -20.30 -0.68
C HIS A 125 8.02 -19.17 -0.01
N SER A 126 7.37 -18.48 0.94
CA SER A 126 8.01 -17.53 1.84
C SER A 126 8.07 -18.13 3.25
N PRO A 127 9.06 -19.01 3.54
CA PRO A 127 9.13 -19.66 4.85
C PRO A 127 9.36 -18.63 5.94
N ASN A 128 8.60 -18.76 7.02
CA ASN A 128 8.79 -17.98 8.23
C ASN A 128 9.32 -18.87 9.35
N TRP A 129 10.63 -18.99 9.44
CA TRP A 129 11.32 -19.84 10.44
C TRP A 129 11.37 -19.21 11.83
N LYS A 130 11.11 -17.92 11.93
CA LYS A 130 11.23 -17.19 13.20
C LYS A 130 9.91 -16.50 13.52
N ARG A 131 9.44 -16.74 14.74
CA ARG A 131 8.27 -16.02 15.27
C ARG A 131 8.64 -14.56 15.46
N ILE A 132 7.94 -13.65 14.76
CA ILE A 132 8.05 -12.23 15.02
C ILE A 132 7.40 -11.98 16.38
N GLU A 133 8.11 -11.28 17.25
CA GLU A 133 7.53 -10.85 18.53
C GLU A 133 6.27 -9.99 18.27
N SER A 134 5.27 -10.19 19.11
CA SER A 134 4.03 -9.42 18.99
C SER A 134 4.33 -7.95 19.20
N ASP A 135 3.77 -7.12 18.33
CA ASP A 135 3.82 -5.68 18.55
C ASP A 135 3.12 -5.32 19.86
N SER A 136 3.74 -4.47 20.64
CA SER A 136 3.12 -3.88 21.82
C SER A 136 2.27 -2.64 21.47
N VAL A 137 2.20 -2.28 20.17
CA VAL A 137 1.44 -1.17 19.63
C VAL A 137 0.51 -1.62 18.52
N ASP A 138 -0.70 -1.05 18.48
CA ASP A 138 -1.67 -1.31 17.41
C ASP A 138 -1.18 -0.75 16.07
N MET A 139 -0.68 -1.64 15.21
CA MET A 139 -0.12 -1.29 13.90
C MET A 139 -1.17 -0.76 12.92
N ALA A 140 -2.45 -1.13 13.07
CA ALA A 140 -3.51 -0.57 12.24
C ALA A 140 -3.73 0.92 12.59
N ARG A 141 -3.71 1.26 13.89
CA ARG A 141 -3.78 2.66 14.34
C ARG A 141 -2.52 3.45 13.94
N VAL A 142 -1.33 2.85 13.99
CA VAL A 142 -0.10 3.50 13.48
C VAL A 142 -0.27 3.87 12.00
N ARG A 143 -0.73 2.94 11.15
CA ARG A 143 -0.99 3.23 9.73
C ARG A 143 -2.07 4.30 9.54
N ALA A 144 -3.15 4.25 10.34
CA ALA A 144 -4.18 5.28 10.32
C ALA A 144 -3.61 6.67 10.63
N SER A 145 -2.75 6.78 11.65
CA SER A 145 -2.06 8.04 12.00
C SER A 145 -1.13 8.53 10.90
N ILE A 146 -0.42 7.62 10.20
CA ILE A 146 0.38 7.97 9.02
C ILE A 146 -0.49 8.57 7.91
N HIS A 147 -1.64 7.98 7.63
CA HIS A 147 -2.56 8.47 6.61
C HIS A 147 -3.23 9.80 7.02
N ALA A 148 -3.67 9.90 8.27
CA ALA A 148 -4.26 11.12 8.82
C ALA A 148 -3.23 12.23 9.10
N GLN A 149 -1.94 11.90 9.06
CA GLN A 149 -0.83 12.79 9.40
C GLN A 149 -0.93 13.32 10.83
N THR A 150 -1.26 12.45 11.79
CA THR A 150 -1.41 12.78 13.20
C THR A 150 -0.23 12.27 14.03
N LYS A 151 0.09 12.99 15.10
CA LYS A 151 1.17 12.67 16.02
C LYS A 151 0.82 11.46 16.89
N ILE A 152 1.85 10.73 17.31
CA ILE A 152 1.74 9.66 18.30
C ILE A 152 2.70 9.98 19.44
N ARG A 153 2.21 9.91 20.67
CA ARG A 153 3.05 9.90 21.88
C ARG A 153 3.38 8.47 22.21
N ILE A 154 4.66 8.15 22.34
CA ILE A 154 5.12 6.81 22.70
C ILE A 154 6.00 6.83 23.96
N ALA A 155 5.78 5.86 24.83
CA ALA A 155 6.78 5.46 25.83
C ALA A 155 7.70 4.43 25.18
N TYR A 156 8.98 4.74 25.07
CA TYR A 156 9.96 3.95 24.32
C TYR A 156 11.15 3.54 25.17
N SER A 157 11.47 2.25 25.15
CA SER A 157 12.67 1.68 25.80
C SER A 157 13.79 1.54 24.76
N ASP A 158 14.93 2.18 24.99
CA ASP A 158 16.10 2.08 24.11
C ASP A 158 16.87 0.75 24.28
N GLU A 159 17.99 0.61 23.57
CA GLU A 159 18.83 -0.61 23.65
C GLU A 159 19.46 -0.83 25.03
N GLN A 160 19.61 0.23 25.80
CA GLN A 160 20.13 0.17 27.17
C GLN A 160 19.00 0.03 28.22
N GLY A 161 17.73 -0.16 27.78
CA GLY A 161 16.58 -0.27 28.67
C GLY A 161 16.10 1.06 29.27
N ARG A 162 16.62 2.21 28.80
CA ARG A 162 16.20 3.52 29.30
C ARG A 162 14.86 3.90 28.70
N GLU A 163 13.91 4.20 29.55
CA GLU A 163 12.57 4.61 29.14
C GLU A 163 12.51 6.12 28.89
N THR A 164 11.85 6.50 27.82
CA THR A 164 11.68 7.91 27.46
C THR A 164 10.34 8.11 26.75
N GLU A 165 9.69 9.23 27.06
CA GLU A 165 8.55 9.68 26.28
C GLU A 165 8.97 10.41 25.01
N ARG A 166 8.30 10.11 23.92
CA ARG A 166 8.57 10.71 22.61
C ARG A 166 7.28 11.13 21.95
N MET A 167 7.24 12.37 21.45
CA MET A 167 6.25 12.78 20.46
C MET A 167 6.86 12.53 19.09
N ILE A 168 6.18 11.72 18.26
CA ILE A 168 6.66 11.33 16.94
C ILE A 168 5.62 11.65 15.85
N TRP A 169 6.11 11.96 14.66
CA TRP A 169 5.33 12.16 13.45
C TRP A 169 5.60 10.97 12.53
N PRO A 170 4.76 9.94 12.55
CA PRO A 170 5.01 8.73 11.80
C PRO A 170 4.85 8.96 10.30
N ILE A 171 5.82 8.52 9.50
CA ILE A 171 5.80 8.67 8.04
C ILE A 171 5.74 7.36 7.27
N ALA A 172 6.30 6.28 7.84
CA ALA A 172 6.32 4.96 7.23
C ALA A 172 6.43 3.85 8.29
N VAL A 173 6.06 2.64 7.89
CA VAL A 173 6.37 1.41 8.62
C VAL A 173 7.26 0.56 7.73
N SER A 174 8.36 0.05 8.29
CA SER A 174 9.26 -0.90 7.64
C SER A 174 9.12 -2.28 8.29
N TYR A 175 8.99 -3.30 7.48
CA TYR A 175 8.92 -4.70 7.92
C TYR A 175 10.26 -5.36 7.65
N TRP A 176 10.98 -5.67 8.72
CA TRP A 176 12.24 -6.41 8.69
C TRP A 176 11.96 -7.87 9.07
N ASP A 177 12.89 -8.77 8.81
CA ASP A 177 12.65 -10.19 9.04
C ASP A 177 12.22 -10.52 10.48
N MET A 178 12.72 -9.76 11.45
CA MET A 178 12.50 -10.04 12.89
C MET A 178 11.70 -8.97 13.61
N VAL A 179 11.61 -7.78 13.08
CA VAL A 179 11.01 -6.62 13.75
C VAL A 179 10.30 -5.69 12.80
N ARG A 180 9.30 -5.02 13.30
CA ARG A 180 8.67 -3.88 12.61
C ARG A 180 9.23 -2.59 13.17
N VAL A 181 9.36 -1.61 12.31
CA VAL A 181 9.96 -0.32 12.65
C VAL A 181 9.07 0.79 12.15
N VAL A 182 8.70 1.70 13.04
CA VAL A 182 8.03 2.96 12.68
C VAL A 182 9.08 4.01 12.39
N VAL A 183 9.14 4.47 11.16
CA VAL A 183 9.97 5.62 10.77
C VAL A 183 9.20 6.89 11.06
N ALA A 184 9.80 7.80 11.81
CA ALA A 184 9.14 9.03 12.22
C ALA A 184 10.14 10.18 12.45
N TRP A 185 9.64 11.40 12.31
CA TRP A 185 10.31 12.56 12.88
C TRP A 185 10.11 12.58 14.39
N CYS A 186 11.17 12.70 15.15
CA CYS A 186 11.12 12.75 16.62
C CYS A 186 11.27 14.21 17.11
N GLU A 187 10.25 14.76 17.76
CA GLU A 187 10.29 16.14 18.26
C GLU A 187 11.43 16.37 19.27
N LEU A 188 11.66 15.38 20.15
CA LEU A 188 12.71 15.50 21.17
C LEU A 188 14.13 15.52 20.57
N ARG A 189 14.37 14.74 19.51
CA ARG A 189 15.69 14.66 18.85
C ARG A 189 15.83 15.61 17.66
N LYS A 190 14.73 16.21 17.20
CA LYS A 190 14.67 17.07 16.00
C LYS A 190 15.31 16.39 14.78
N ALA A 191 15.04 15.09 14.60
CA ALA A 191 15.62 14.25 13.56
C ALA A 191 14.72 13.06 13.24
N PHE A 192 14.89 12.47 12.07
CA PHE A 192 14.27 11.17 11.76
C PHE A 192 14.87 10.06 12.63
N ARG A 193 13.99 9.21 13.11
CA ARG A 193 14.35 8.03 13.91
C ARG A 193 13.49 6.84 13.51
N SER A 194 14.08 5.67 13.69
CA SER A 194 13.43 4.38 13.52
C SER A 194 13.11 3.80 14.90
N PHE A 195 11.82 3.61 15.16
CA PHE A 195 11.34 3.07 16.43
C PHE A 195 10.91 1.63 16.23
N ARG A 196 11.59 0.69 16.85
CA ARG A 196 11.20 -0.73 16.88
C ARG A 196 9.89 -0.88 17.65
N THR A 197 8.91 -1.58 17.07
CA THR A 197 7.58 -1.70 17.66
C THR A 197 7.57 -2.55 18.92
N ASP A 198 8.44 -3.55 19.03
CA ASP A 198 8.64 -4.39 20.21
C ASP A 198 9.20 -3.62 21.43
N ARG A 199 9.77 -2.44 21.21
CA ARG A 199 10.32 -1.57 22.27
C ARG A 199 9.39 -0.43 22.69
N VAL A 200 8.23 -0.30 22.05
CA VAL A 200 7.18 0.65 22.44
C VAL A 200 6.42 0.05 23.62
N ARG A 201 6.42 0.70 24.77
CA ARG A 201 5.71 0.24 25.97
C ARG A 201 4.27 0.71 26.02
N ALA A 202 4.02 1.91 25.51
CA ALA A 202 2.70 2.49 25.38
C ALA A 202 2.65 3.45 24.20
N ALA A 203 1.49 3.59 23.59
CA ALA A 203 1.24 4.54 22.50
C ALA A 203 -0.10 5.24 22.70
N ASP A 204 -0.06 6.56 22.72
CA ASP A 204 -1.22 7.43 22.71
C ASP A 204 -1.37 8.09 21.34
N PHE A 205 -2.46 7.80 20.66
CA PHE A 205 -2.75 8.28 19.32
C PHE A 205 -3.53 9.59 19.41
N THR A 206 -2.84 10.68 19.11
CA THR A 206 -3.43 12.02 19.24
C THR A 206 -4.25 12.41 18.01
N ALA A 207 -5.12 13.41 18.17
CA ALA A 207 -5.80 14.06 17.04
C ALA A 207 -4.96 15.19 16.42
N GLU A 208 -3.81 15.52 17.02
CA GLU A 208 -2.96 16.63 16.59
C GLU A 208 -2.21 16.27 15.30
N ARG A 209 -2.41 17.08 14.26
CA ARG A 209 -1.68 16.95 13.01
C ARG A 209 -0.28 17.53 13.13
N TYR A 210 0.71 16.88 12.52
CA TYR A 210 2.02 17.49 12.40
C TYR A 210 2.04 18.57 11.30
N PRO A 211 2.89 19.64 11.47
CA PRO A 211 2.80 20.86 10.66
C PRO A 211 3.36 20.72 9.24
N ILE A 212 4.13 19.67 8.97
CA ILE A 212 4.79 19.44 7.68
C ILE A 212 4.10 18.28 6.96
N PRO A 213 3.68 18.41 5.70
CA PRO A 213 3.06 17.32 4.96
C PRO A 213 3.94 16.07 4.90
N ARG A 214 3.32 14.89 5.06
CA ARG A 214 4.02 13.59 5.06
C ARG A 214 4.89 13.39 3.81
N THR A 215 4.41 13.84 2.66
CA THR A 215 5.15 13.74 1.38
C THR A 215 6.50 14.45 1.44
N ARG A 216 6.54 15.65 2.05
CA ARG A 216 7.77 16.43 2.23
C ARG A 216 8.71 15.75 3.24
N LEU A 217 8.20 15.28 4.37
CA LEU A 217 8.98 14.54 5.37
C LEU A 217 9.57 13.25 4.77
N THR A 218 8.77 12.51 4.01
CA THR A 218 9.23 11.28 3.35
C THR A 218 10.33 11.55 2.32
N ALA A 219 10.21 12.62 1.54
CA ALA A 219 11.26 13.02 0.59
C ALA A 219 12.56 13.40 1.31
N GLN A 220 12.46 14.16 2.40
CA GLN A 220 13.62 14.53 3.21
C GLN A 220 14.27 13.28 3.83
N TRP A 221 13.52 12.41 4.44
CA TRP A 221 14.01 11.16 5.01
C TRP A 221 14.74 10.28 3.98
N LYS A 222 14.15 10.10 2.79
CA LYS A 222 14.79 9.34 1.71
C LYS A 222 16.13 9.93 1.30
N LYS A 223 16.24 11.26 1.21
CA LYS A 223 17.50 11.94 0.88
C LYS A 223 18.56 11.74 1.98
N GLU A 224 18.17 11.83 3.26
CA GLU A 224 19.08 11.59 4.38
C GLU A 224 19.58 10.14 4.39
N MET A 225 18.67 9.17 4.22
CA MET A 225 19.01 7.74 4.12
C MET A 225 19.97 7.45 2.98
N GLN A 226 19.73 8.03 1.80
CA GLN A 226 20.61 7.83 0.65
C GLN A 226 22.01 8.36 0.90
N SER A 227 22.12 9.55 1.48
CA SER A 227 23.42 10.14 1.84
C SER A 227 24.13 9.37 2.97
N GLU A 228 23.43 8.71 3.87
CA GLU A 228 24.04 7.82 4.88
C GLU A 228 24.58 6.54 4.25
N VAL A 229 23.84 5.93 3.34
CA VAL A 229 24.28 4.74 2.59
C VAL A 229 25.53 5.04 1.77
N GLU A 230 25.56 6.18 1.07
CA GLU A 230 26.73 6.61 0.27
C GLU A 230 27.95 6.84 1.16
N ARG A 231 27.80 7.53 2.30
CA ARG A 231 28.87 7.72 3.30
C ARG A 231 29.36 6.38 3.87
N GLY A 232 28.45 5.47 4.22
CA GLY A 232 28.78 4.14 4.72
C GLY A 232 29.54 3.29 3.69
N ASN A 233 29.15 3.33 2.43
CA ASN A 233 29.83 2.64 1.32
C ASN A 233 31.22 3.24 1.05
N THR A 234 31.37 4.56 1.13
CA THR A 234 32.67 5.23 0.96
C THR A 234 33.62 4.84 2.09
N LYS A 235 33.17 4.82 3.33
CA LYS A 235 33.97 4.40 4.49
C LYS A 235 34.44 2.95 4.35
N LYS A 236 33.57 2.02 4.00
CA LYS A 236 33.94 0.60 3.77
C LYS A 236 34.95 0.44 2.63
N ARG A 237 34.84 1.22 1.55
CA ARG A 237 35.81 1.20 0.45
C ARG A 237 37.18 1.72 0.87
N LEU A 238 37.26 2.74 1.72
CA LEU A 238 38.51 3.26 2.25
C LEU A 238 39.18 2.26 3.19
N GLU A 239 38.43 1.66 4.11
CA GLU A 239 38.91 0.61 5.01
C GLU A 239 39.43 -0.61 4.26
N ALA A 240 38.73 -1.06 3.21
CA ALA A 240 39.16 -2.16 2.35
C ALA A 240 40.43 -1.84 1.53
N ARG A 241 40.65 -0.58 1.16
CA ARG A 241 41.90 -0.14 0.50
C ARG A 241 43.06 -0.11 1.47
N GLN A 242 42.86 0.37 2.70
CA GLN A 242 43.89 0.41 3.73
C GLN A 242 44.31 -1.00 4.22
N ALA A 243 43.38 -1.96 4.21
CA ALA A 243 43.67 -3.34 4.57
C ALA A 243 44.43 -4.12 3.47
N ARG A 244 44.56 -3.59 2.27
CA ARG A 244 45.29 -4.18 1.13
C ARG A 244 46.64 -3.51 0.84
N ALA A 245 46.96 -2.46 1.55
CA ALA A 245 48.24 -1.76 1.50
C ALA A 245 49.13 -2.13 2.69
#